data_47005514fe33fa06ea212420ef0a31cc
#
_entry.id   47005514fe33fa06ea212420ef0a31cc
#
_cell.length_a   1.000
_cell.length_b   1.000
_cell.length_c   1.000
_cell.angle_alpha   90.00
_cell.angle_beta   90.00
_cell.angle_gamma   90.00
#
_symmetry.space_group_name_H-M   'P 1'
#
loop_
_entity.id
_entity.type
_entity.pdbx_description
1 polymer ?
#
loop_
_entity_poly.entity_id
_entity_poly.type
_entity_poly.pdbx_seq_one_letter_code
_entity_poly.pdbx_strand_id
1 'polypeptide(L)'
;ETASAVYAERTEKNVIDADGTLIISRGELCGGSAYTREMAVKHGRPFLHVDLDRESAFKSALTIRDWIAANRITVLNVAGPRASKDPCIYRSALALMEAVCYLSLSPLASFKKSSSVSDAATPAVAASPPPLDVQGAVQQIVQTLPLKDRVTIANMSPTELPSLLPTLGEHIILRYLSGSNPTLLNACRWAA
;
A
#
# COMPACT_ATOMS: atom_id res chain seq x y z
N GLU A 1 9.00 -22.67 -30.25
CA GLU A 1 7.81 -21.87 -30.66
C GLU A 1 6.56 -22.20 -29.83
N THR A 2 6.34 -23.48 -29.51
CA THR A 2 5.19 -23.90 -28.70
C THR A 2 5.16 -23.35 -27.25
N ALA A 3 6.30 -23.15 -26.62
CA ALA A 3 6.37 -22.60 -25.28
C ALA A 3 5.91 -21.12 -25.21
N SER A 4 6.07 -20.36 -26.26
CA SER A 4 5.62 -18.96 -26.35
C SER A 4 4.11 -18.87 -26.49
N ALA A 5 3.47 -19.72 -27.30
CA ALA A 5 2.02 -19.76 -27.46
C ALA A 5 1.31 -20.17 -26.16
N VAL A 6 1.81 -21.19 -25.45
CA VAL A 6 1.26 -21.64 -24.15
C VAL A 6 1.35 -20.54 -23.09
N TYR A 7 2.42 -19.73 -23.10
CA TYR A 7 2.55 -18.62 -22.18
C TYR A 7 1.53 -17.50 -22.46
N ALA A 8 1.34 -17.15 -23.72
CA ALA A 8 0.37 -16.13 -24.13
C ALA A 8 -1.06 -16.56 -23.78
N GLU A 9 -1.45 -17.79 -24.09
CA GLU A 9 -2.75 -18.36 -23.76
C GLU A 9 -3.02 -18.36 -22.24
N ARG A 10 -2.03 -18.75 -21.43
CA ARG A 10 -2.16 -18.72 -19.97
C ARG A 10 -2.34 -17.30 -19.46
N THR A 11 -1.59 -16.34 -19.98
CA THR A 11 -1.70 -14.93 -19.56
C THR A 11 -3.08 -14.37 -19.91
N GLU A 12 -3.56 -14.62 -21.12
CA GLU A 12 -4.88 -14.20 -21.57
C GLU A 12 -5.98 -14.84 -20.72
N LYS A 13 -5.89 -16.14 -20.45
CA LYS A 13 -6.84 -16.86 -19.61
C LYS A 13 -6.89 -16.30 -18.18
N ASN A 14 -5.75 -16.00 -17.56
CA ASN A 14 -5.71 -15.40 -16.22
C ASN A 14 -6.43 -14.03 -16.18
N VAL A 15 -6.29 -13.24 -17.25
CA VAL A 15 -7.00 -11.96 -17.38
C VAL A 15 -8.50 -12.16 -17.52
N ILE A 16 -8.93 -13.14 -18.30
CA ILE A 16 -10.37 -13.44 -18.53
C ILE A 16 -11.03 -13.96 -17.27
N ASP A 17 -10.36 -14.87 -16.55
CA ASP A 17 -10.90 -15.54 -15.36
C ASP A 17 -10.93 -14.64 -14.13
N ALA A 18 -10.21 -13.50 -14.14
CA ALA A 18 -10.20 -12.53 -13.05
C ALA A 18 -11.19 -11.38 -13.25
N ASP A 19 -11.66 -10.78 -12.17
CA ASP A 19 -12.48 -9.56 -12.20
C ASP A 19 -11.64 -8.32 -12.52
N GLY A 20 -10.36 -8.34 -12.17
CA GLY A 20 -9.41 -7.27 -12.45
C GLY A 20 -7.97 -7.74 -12.42
N THR A 21 -7.09 -6.98 -13.07
CA THR A 21 -5.66 -7.30 -13.18
C THR A 21 -4.81 -6.18 -12.59
N LEU A 22 -4.03 -6.50 -11.56
CA LEU A 22 -3.01 -5.64 -10.99
C LEU A 22 -1.66 -5.96 -11.61
N ILE A 23 -1.01 -4.97 -12.21
CA ILE A 23 0.32 -5.13 -12.81
C ILE A 23 1.32 -4.32 -11.98
N ILE A 24 2.27 -5.00 -11.36
CA ILE A 24 3.30 -4.38 -10.52
C ILE A 24 4.62 -4.44 -11.26
N SER A 25 5.29 -3.30 -11.45
CA SER A 25 6.61 -3.24 -12.11
C SER A 25 7.45 -2.08 -11.56
N ARG A 26 8.70 -2.02 -12.00
CA ARG A 26 9.54 -0.84 -11.89
C ARG A 26 9.69 -0.24 -13.28
N GLY A 27 9.35 1.05 -13.41
CA GLY A 27 9.34 1.75 -14.69
C GLY A 27 8.23 1.29 -15.65
N GLU A 28 8.46 1.50 -16.92
CA GLU A 28 7.48 1.22 -17.98
C GLU A 28 7.21 -0.26 -18.19
N LEU A 29 5.96 -0.57 -18.55
CA LEU A 29 5.57 -1.94 -18.87
C LEU A 29 6.22 -2.42 -20.16
N CYS A 30 6.90 -3.56 -20.09
CA CYS A 30 7.52 -4.20 -21.25
C CYS A 30 7.27 -5.71 -21.27
N GLY A 31 7.41 -6.32 -22.44
CA GLY A 31 7.31 -7.77 -22.64
C GLY A 31 6.00 -8.36 -22.10
N GLY A 32 6.07 -9.37 -21.24
CA GLY A 32 4.89 -10.06 -20.71
C GLY A 32 3.95 -9.17 -19.89
N SER A 33 4.47 -8.17 -19.18
CA SER A 33 3.64 -7.22 -18.42
C SER A 33 2.87 -6.27 -19.34
N ALA A 34 3.49 -5.82 -20.44
CA ALA A 34 2.80 -5.04 -21.47
C ALA A 34 1.71 -5.89 -22.15
N TYR A 35 2.02 -7.14 -22.48
CA TYR A 35 1.05 -8.08 -23.06
C TYR A 35 -0.14 -8.33 -22.10
N THR A 36 0.10 -8.45 -20.81
CA THR A 36 -0.99 -8.59 -19.82
C THR A 36 -1.92 -7.38 -19.86
N ARG A 37 -1.38 -6.16 -19.94
CA ARG A 37 -2.19 -4.94 -20.09
C ARG A 37 -3.00 -4.96 -21.39
N GLU A 38 -2.40 -5.35 -22.50
CA GLU A 38 -3.08 -5.46 -23.80
C GLU A 38 -4.25 -6.43 -23.73
N MET A 39 -4.07 -7.58 -23.08
CA MET A 39 -5.15 -8.55 -22.89
C MET A 39 -6.27 -7.99 -22.00
N ALA A 40 -5.94 -7.27 -20.94
CA ALA A 40 -6.94 -6.62 -20.09
C ALA A 40 -7.79 -5.59 -20.90
N VAL A 41 -7.14 -4.77 -21.73
CA VAL A 41 -7.83 -3.83 -22.61
C VAL A 41 -8.69 -4.57 -23.64
N LYS A 42 -8.14 -5.61 -24.31
CA LYS A 42 -8.83 -6.42 -25.32
C LYS A 42 -10.12 -7.03 -24.80
N HIS A 43 -10.11 -7.51 -23.56
CA HIS A 43 -11.24 -8.19 -22.94
C HIS A 43 -12.11 -7.26 -22.07
N GLY A 44 -11.86 -5.94 -22.08
CA GLY A 44 -12.63 -4.96 -21.29
C GLY A 44 -12.55 -5.20 -19.79
N ARG A 45 -11.46 -5.83 -19.31
CA ARG A 45 -11.25 -6.09 -17.89
C ARG A 45 -10.56 -4.90 -17.20
N PRO A 46 -11.01 -4.49 -16.01
CA PRO A 46 -10.32 -3.47 -15.24
C PRO A 46 -8.86 -3.85 -15.00
N PHE A 47 -7.94 -2.92 -15.20
CA PHE A 47 -6.55 -3.12 -14.80
C PHE A 47 -5.98 -1.89 -14.10
N LEU A 48 -5.02 -2.12 -13.22
CA LEU A 48 -4.24 -1.09 -12.54
C LEU A 48 -2.76 -1.41 -12.71
N HIS A 49 -1.98 -0.42 -13.16
CA HIS A 49 -0.52 -0.52 -13.17
C HIS A 49 0.05 0.29 -12.01
N VAL A 50 0.89 -0.37 -11.21
CA VAL A 50 1.65 0.23 -10.12
C VAL A 50 3.12 0.20 -10.46
N ASP A 51 3.71 1.40 -10.58
CA ASP A 51 5.13 1.60 -10.79
C ASP A 51 5.81 1.88 -9.45
N LEU A 52 6.57 0.91 -8.95
CA LEU A 52 7.25 0.98 -7.65
C LEU A 52 8.37 2.02 -7.59
N ASP A 53 8.80 2.56 -8.73
CA ASP A 53 9.82 3.62 -8.78
C ASP A 53 9.19 5.03 -8.71
N ARG A 54 7.88 5.14 -8.96
CA ARG A 54 7.16 6.43 -8.98
C ARG A 54 6.36 6.71 -7.72
N GLU A 55 5.92 5.67 -7.04
CA GLU A 55 5.03 5.83 -5.89
C GLU A 55 5.57 5.08 -4.67
N SER A 56 5.36 5.67 -3.48
CA SER A 56 5.67 4.97 -2.24
C SER A 56 4.76 3.74 -2.06
N ALA A 57 5.27 2.72 -1.39
CA ALA A 57 4.54 1.47 -1.15
C ALA A 57 3.19 1.70 -0.46
N PHE A 58 3.13 2.64 0.49
CA PHE A 58 1.89 2.96 1.19
C PHE A 58 0.85 3.61 0.28
N LYS A 59 1.25 4.59 -0.55
CA LYS A 59 0.36 5.24 -1.52
C LYS A 59 -0.16 4.21 -2.54
N SER A 60 0.72 3.36 -3.04
CA SER A 60 0.36 2.26 -3.94
C SER A 60 -0.64 1.30 -3.28
N ALA A 61 -0.45 0.95 -2.00
CA ALA A 61 -1.38 0.07 -1.28
C ALA A 61 -2.77 0.70 -1.12
N LEU A 62 -2.85 2.00 -0.81
CA LEU A 62 -4.13 2.73 -0.76
C LEU A 62 -4.80 2.75 -2.13
N THR A 63 -4.05 3.08 -3.18
CA THR A 63 -4.56 3.13 -4.56
C THR A 63 -5.11 1.77 -4.99
N ILE A 64 -4.40 0.68 -4.70
CA ILE A 64 -4.84 -0.70 -5.01
C ILE A 64 -6.11 -1.03 -4.25
N ARG A 65 -6.16 -0.79 -2.93
CA ARG A 65 -7.33 -1.04 -2.10
C ARG A 65 -8.57 -0.31 -2.64
N ASP A 66 -8.43 0.97 -2.92
CA ASP A 66 -9.54 1.80 -3.39
C ASP A 66 -10.00 1.37 -4.78
N TRP A 67 -9.06 0.98 -5.65
CA TRP A 67 -9.35 0.45 -6.99
C TRP A 67 -10.08 -0.90 -6.93
N ILE A 68 -9.65 -1.82 -6.04
CA ILE A 68 -10.33 -3.11 -5.80
C ILE A 68 -11.77 -2.85 -5.36
N ALA A 69 -11.98 -1.96 -4.39
CA ALA A 69 -13.31 -1.63 -3.88
C ALA A 69 -14.20 -0.96 -4.94
N ALA A 70 -13.66 0.02 -5.68
CA ALA A 70 -14.40 0.75 -6.71
C ALA A 70 -14.87 -0.16 -7.87
N ASN A 71 -14.05 -1.14 -8.23
CA ASN A 71 -14.37 -2.08 -9.31
C ASN A 71 -15.04 -3.38 -8.81
N ARG A 72 -15.28 -3.52 -7.51
CA ARG A 72 -15.90 -4.71 -6.88
C ARG A 72 -15.17 -6.01 -7.24
N ILE A 73 -13.84 -5.96 -7.22
CA ILE A 73 -12.98 -7.09 -7.60
C ILE A 73 -13.00 -8.12 -6.48
N THR A 74 -13.40 -9.35 -6.79
CA THR A 74 -13.38 -10.50 -5.88
C THR A 74 -12.28 -11.49 -6.25
N VAL A 75 -11.95 -11.59 -7.53
CA VAL A 75 -10.85 -12.40 -8.05
C VAL A 75 -9.83 -11.46 -8.71
N LEU A 76 -8.65 -11.36 -8.10
CA LEU A 76 -7.58 -10.48 -8.56
C LEU A 76 -6.47 -11.28 -9.23
N ASN A 77 -6.19 -10.98 -10.50
CA ASN A 77 -4.97 -11.43 -11.16
C ASN A 77 -3.82 -10.45 -10.86
N VAL A 78 -2.72 -10.96 -10.31
CA VAL A 78 -1.51 -10.16 -10.04
C VAL A 78 -0.42 -10.56 -11.01
N ALA A 79 0.08 -9.60 -11.78
CA ALA A 79 1.09 -9.79 -12.80
C ALA A 79 2.28 -8.83 -12.61
N GLY A 80 3.42 -9.18 -13.20
CA GLY A 80 4.63 -8.37 -13.15
C GLY A 80 5.78 -9.00 -13.94
N PRO A 81 6.97 -8.38 -13.94
CA PRO A 81 8.15 -8.94 -14.59
C PRO A 81 8.60 -10.23 -13.91
N ARG A 82 9.35 -11.04 -14.63
CA ARG A 82 9.98 -12.24 -14.07
C ARG A 82 11.13 -11.87 -13.13
N ALA A 83 11.39 -12.71 -12.13
CA ALA A 83 12.51 -12.53 -11.20
C ALA A 83 13.88 -12.44 -11.90
N SER A 84 14.03 -13.02 -13.11
CA SER A 84 15.24 -12.89 -13.93
C SER A 84 15.45 -11.46 -14.47
N LYS A 85 14.39 -10.63 -14.53
CA LYS A 85 14.48 -9.23 -14.95
C LYS A 85 14.50 -8.26 -13.77
N ASP A 86 13.79 -8.61 -12.68
CA ASP A 86 13.78 -7.87 -11.42
C ASP A 86 13.80 -8.88 -10.25
N PRO A 87 14.98 -9.18 -9.69
CA PRO A 87 15.11 -10.14 -8.60
C PRO A 87 14.35 -9.75 -7.32
N CYS A 88 14.07 -8.46 -7.13
CA CYS A 88 13.38 -7.94 -5.96
C CYS A 88 11.86 -7.86 -6.13
N ILE A 89 11.32 -8.04 -7.34
CA ILE A 89 9.91 -7.81 -7.63
C ILE A 89 8.98 -8.67 -6.76
N TYR A 90 9.32 -9.93 -6.55
CA TYR A 90 8.50 -10.83 -5.74
C TYR A 90 8.36 -10.32 -4.29
N ARG A 91 9.47 -9.94 -3.65
CA ARG A 91 9.46 -9.40 -2.29
C ARG A 91 8.67 -8.09 -2.21
N SER A 92 8.87 -7.20 -3.17
CA SER A 92 8.16 -5.92 -3.24
C SER A 92 6.66 -6.11 -3.45
N ALA A 93 6.26 -7.01 -4.35
CA ALA A 93 4.86 -7.34 -4.59
C ALA A 93 4.20 -7.99 -3.36
N LEU A 94 4.89 -8.90 -2.69
CA LEU A 94 4.41 -9.53 -1.46
C LEU A 94 4.15 -8.51 -0.36
N ALA A 95 5.13 -7.66 -0.06
CA ALA A 95 5.00 -6.60 0.95
C ALA A 95 3.86 -5.63 0.62
N LEU A 96 3.71 -5.28 -0.67
CA LEU A 96 2.63 -4.42 -1.13
C LEU A 96 1.25 -5.06 -0.95
N MET A 97 1.10 -6.34 -1.30
CA MET A 97 -0.16 -7.07 -1.14
C MET A 97 -0.50 -7.30 0.34
N GLU A 98 0.49 -7.56 1.19
CA GLU A 98 0.30 -7.61 2.65
C GLU A 98 -0.25 -6.28 3.18
N ALA A 99 0.31 -5.14 2.74
CA ALA A 99 -0.18 -3.82 3.10
C ALA A 99 -1.63 -3.58 2.63
N VAL A 100 -1.97 -4.00 1.40
CA VAL A 100 -3.35 -3.92 0.87
C VAL A 100 -4.31 -4.73 1.74
N CYS A 101 -3.96 -5.96 2.09
CA CYS A 101 -4.77 -6.82 2.96
C CYS A 101 -4.98 -6.18 4.34
N TYR A 102 -3.92 -5.64 4.93
CA TYR A 102 -3.99 -4.94 6.21
C TYR A 102 -4.93 -3.74 6.17
N LEU A 103 -4.81 -2.90 5.13
CA LEU A 103 -5.66 -1.72 4.93
C LEU A 103 -7.14 -2.11 4.68
N SER A 104 -7.38 -3.26 4.08
CA SER A 104 -8.73 -3.76 3.79
C SER A 104 -9.42 -4.33 5.04
N LEU A 105 -8.66 -4.91 5.97
CA LEU A 105 -9.16 -5.51 7.21
C LEU A 105 -9.31 -4.50 8.35
N SER A 106 -8.66 -3.32 8.24
CA SER A 106 -8.72 -2.29 9.28
C SER A 106 -10.03 -1.49 9.19
N PRO A 107 -10.78 -1.31 10.30
CA PRO A 107 -12.03 -0.54 10.30
C PRO A 107 -11.87 0.95 9.96
N LEU A 108 -10.64 1.42 9.77
CA LEU A 108 -10.30 2.76 9.29
C LEU A 108 -10.57 2.99 7.80
N ALA A 109 -11.09 1.99 7.08
CA ALA A 109 -11.37 2.05 5.63
C ALA A 109 -12.52 2.98 5.21
N SER A 110 -13.16 3.69 6.14
CA SER A 110 -14.31 4.58 5.84
C SER A 110 -13.99 6.06 5.89
N PHE A 111 -12.79 6.49 5.49
CA PHE A 111 -12.59 7.90 5.15
C PHE A 111 -13.09 8.18 3.72
N LYS A 112 -14.42 8.26 3.57
CA LYS A 112 -15.03 8.90 2.40
C LYS A 112 -14.62 10.36 2.39
N LYS A 113 -13.93 10.78 1.34
CA LYS A 113 -13.77 12.18 0.97
C LYS A 113 -15.15 12.72 0.59
N SER A 114 -15.92 13.21 1.55
CA SER A 114 -17.11 13.99 1.31
C SER A 114 -16.76 15.46 1.45
N SER A 115 -16.64 16.12 0.30
CA SER A 115 -16.83 17.56 0.20
C SER A 115 -18.33 17.82 0.28
N SER A 116 -18.83 18.19 1.44
CA SER A 116 -19.94 19.15 1.65
C SER A 116 -20.27 19.22 3.14
N VAL A 117 -20.26 20.43 3.62
CA VAL A 117 -20.61 20.87 4.97
C VAL A 117 -22.10 20.59 5.23
N SER A 118 -22.43 19.91 6.34
CA SER A 118 -23.58 20.25 7.17
C SER A 118 -23.60 19.40 8.45
N ASP A 119 -23.86 20.06 9.55
CA ASP A 119 -23.92 19.58 10.92
C ASP A 119 -24.88 18.42 11.15
N ALA A 120 -24.42 17.39 11.85
CA ALA A 120 -25.21 16.68 12.88
C ALA A 120 -24.33 15.65 13.62
N ALA A 121 -24.51 15.58 14.90
CA ALA A 121 -23.77 14.88 15.94
C ALA A 121 -23.49 13.38 15.65
N THR A 122 -22.22 12.99 15.85
CA THR A 122 -21.80 11.57 15.90
C THR A 122 -21.06 11.31 17.21
N PRO A 123 -21.29 10.19 17.90
CA PRO A 123 -20.68 9.91 19.20
C PRO A 123 -19.15 9.79 19.03
N ALA A 124 -18.44 10.59 19.81
CA ALA A 124 -16.99 10.65 19.87
C ALA A 124 -16.40 9.31 20.33
N VAL A 125 -15.71 8.61 19.45
CA VAL A 125 -14.57 7.77 19.86
C VAL A 125 -13.50 8.76 20.32
N ALA A 126 -13.14 8.70 21.59
CA ALA A 126 -12.24 9.63 22.25
C ALA A 126 -10.93 9.72 21.45
N ALA A 127 -10.78 10.79 20.69
CA ALA A 127 -9.53 11.15 20.08
C ALA A 127 -8.57 11.53 21.21
N SER A 128 -7.58 10.67 21.45
CA SER A 128 -6.47 11.04 22.33
C SER A 128 -5.87 12.36 21.83
N PRO A 129 -5.58 13.31 22.71
CA PRO A 129 -5.00 14.59 22.30
C PRO A 129 -3.71 14.36 21.52
N PRO A 130 -3.39 15.21 20.54
CA PRO A 130 -2.16 15.07 19.77
C PRO A 130 -0.94 15.11 20.71
N PRO A 131 0.05 14.24 20.52
CA PRO A 131 1.22 14.18 21.38
C PRO A 131 2.02 15.49 21.26
N LEU A 132 2.48 16.01 22.42
CA LEU A 132 3.22 17.27 22.50
C LEU A 132 4.73 17.04 22.40
N ASP A 133 5.20 15.81 22.64
CA ASP A 133 6.59 15.42 22.65
C ASP A 133 6.81 14.08 21.92
N VAL A 134 8.08 13.75 21.68
CA VAL A 134 8.49 12.51 20.99
C VAL A 134 8.07 11.28 21.80
N GLN A 135 8.16 11.32 23.11
CA GLN A 135 7.85 10.19 23.99
C GLN A 135 6.36 9.86 23.99
N GLY A 136 5.50 10.88 24.03
CA GLY A 136 4.05 10.72 23.91
C GLY A 136 3.66 10.20 22.52
N ALA A 137 4.32 10.66 21.45
CA ALA A 137 4.12 10.14 20.12
C ALA A 137 4.48 8.66 20.02
N VAL A 138 5.63 8.25 20.55
CA VAL A 138 6.06 6.85 20.61
C VAL A 138 5.07 6.00 21.39
N GLN A 139 4.60 6.45 22.55
CA GLN A 139 3.59 5.70 23.31
C GLN A 139 2.29 5.51 22.55
N GLN A 140 1.79 6.54 21.88
CA GLN A 140 0.57 6.41 21.06
C GLN A 140 0.77 5.47 19.88
N ILE A 141 1.92 5.53 19.20
CA ILE A 141 2.26 4.61 18.12
C ILE A 141 2.30 3.17 18.63
N VAL A 142 3.03 2.91 19.72
CA VAL A 142 3.14 1.57 20.32
C VAL A 142 1.78 1.02 20.74
N GLN A 143 0.87 1.84 21.24
CA GLN A 143 -0.49 1.41 21.60
C GLN A 143 -1.36 1.10 20.39
N THR A 144 -1.14 1.78 19.26
CA THR A 144 -1.92 1.59 18.03
C THR A 144 -1.38 0.49 17.14
N LEU A 145 -0.10 0.13 17.29
CA LEU A 145 0.51 -0.96 16.52
C LEU A 145 -0.01 -2.34 16.96
N PRO A 146 -0.32 -3.23 16.02
CA PRO A 146 -0.60 -4.64 16.30
C PRO A 146 0.52 -5.29 17.09
N LEU A 147 0.16 -6.26 17.95
CA LEU A 147 1.16 -6.94 18.80
C LEU A 147 2.29 -7.58 17.97
N LYS A 148 1.96 -8.15 16.81
CA LYS A 148 2.93 -8.75 15.88
C LYS A 148 3.99 -7.73 15.45
N ASP A 149 3.59 -6.52 15.09
CA ASP A 149 4.51 -5.48 14.61
C ASP A 149 5.38 -4.94 15.75
N ARG A 150 4.79 -4.79 16.96
CA ARG A 150 5.56 -4.45 18.15
C ARG A 150 6.65 -5.46 18.46
N VAL A 151 6.34 -6.75 18.37
CA VAL A 151 7.32 -7.81 18.59
C VAL A 151 8.38 -7.83 17.49
N THR A 152 7.99 -7.63 16.24
CA THR A 152 8.93 -7.54 15.11
C THR A 152 9.91 -6.39 15.31
N ILE A 153 9.40 -5.19 15.60
CA ILE A 153 10.23 -3.99 15.82
C ILE A 153 11.14 -4.16 17.05
N ALA A 154 10.63 -4.74 18.13
CA ALA A 154 11.41 -4.98 19.34
C ALA A 154 12.60 -5.94 19.13
N ASN A 155 12.50 -6.85 18.15
CA ASN A 155 13.54 -7.80 17.81
C ASN A 155 14.45 -7.34 16.66
N MET A 156 14.19 -6.17 16.05
CA MET A 156 15.05 -5.61 15.00
C MET A 156 16.32 -5.01 15.57
N SER A 157 17.42 -5.21 14.86
CA SER A 157 18.67 -4.52 15.16
C SER A 157 18.60 -3.04 14.77
N PRO A 158 19.38 -2.13 15.39
CA PRO A 158 19.44 -0.73 15.02
C PRO A 158 19.75 -0.49 13.53
N THR A 159 20.47 -1.39 12.89
CA THR A 159 20.82 -1.33 11.47
C THR A 159 19.66 -1.68 10.54
N GLU A 160 18.64 -2.36 11.04
CA GLU A 160 17.44 -2.74 10.28
C GLU A 160 16.31 -1.71 10.40
N LEU A 161 16.31 -0.87 11.45
CA LEU A 161 15.28 0.15 11.67
C LEU A 161 15.06 1.11 10.48
N PRO A 162 16.10 1.53 9.70
CA PRO A 162 15.88 2.34 8.52
C PRO A 162 14.98 1.69 7.46
N SER A 163 14.86 0.37 7.45
CA SER A 163 13.96 -0.35 6.52
C SER A 163 12.46 -0.09 6.82
N LEU A 164 12.12 0.41 8.00
CA LEU A 164 10.76 0.78 8.38
C LEU A 164 10.36 2.18 7.88
N LEU A 165 11.32 3.01 7.44
CA LEU A 165 11.04 4.37 6.99
C LEU A 165 10.03 4.45 5.83
N PRO A 166 10.06 3.58 4.81
CA PRO A 166 9.09 3.63 3.72
C PRO A 166 7.66 3.27 4.12
N THR A 167 7.48 2.59 5.24
CA THR A 167 6.17 2.08 5.70
C THR A 167 5.68 2.79 6.95
N LEU A 168 6.29 2.49 8.08
CA LEU A 168 5.94 3.07 9.38
C LEU A 168 6.31 4.55 9.45
N GLY A 169 7.44 4.95 8.87
CA GLY A 169 7.89 6.34 8.87
C GLY A 169 6.92 7.27 8.14
N GLU A 170 6.44 6.91 6.96
CA GLU A 170 5.42 7.69 6.25
C GLU A 170 4.10 7.78 7.03
N HIS A 171 3.68 6.68 7.64
CA HIS A 171 2.48 6.68 8.49
C HIS A 171 2.63 7.65 9.67
N ILE A 172 3.80 7.69 10.31
CA ILE A 172 4.12 8.61 11.40
C ILE A 172 4.10 10.06 10.89
N ILE A 173 4.74 10.33 9.76
CA ILE A 173 4.77 11.67 9.16
C ILE A 173 3.36 12.15 8.85
N LEU A 174 2.55 11.35 8.17
CA LEU A 174 1.18 11.72 7.79
C LEU A 174 0.27 11.91 9.00
N ARG A 175 0.39 11.08 10.03
CA ARG A 175 -0.51 11.11 11.17
C ARG A 175 -0.14 12.15 12.22
N TYR A 176 1.15 12.36 12.45
CA TYR A 176 1.64 13.17 13.57
C TYR A 176 2.39 14.42 13.15
N LEU A 177 2.95 14.48 11.94
CA LEU A 177 3.82 15.56 11.48
C LEU A 177 3.24 16.37 10.30
N SER A 178 2.24 15.85 9.56
CA SER A 178 1.64 16.57 8.45
C SER A 178 0.66 17.65 8.93
N GLY A 179 1.15 18.85 9.01
CA GLY A 179 0.34 20.09 8.94
C GLY A 179 -0.29 20.61 10.23
N SER A 180 -0.26 19.88 11.37
CA SER A 180 -1.05 20.30 12.53
C SER A 180 -0.35 20.23 13.90
N ASN A 181 0.91 19.81 13.97
CA ASN A 181 1.61 19.72 15.25
C ASN A 181 3.02 20.35 15.23
N PRO A 182 3.12 21.70 15.23
CA PRO A 182 4.40 22.38 15.25
C PRO A 182 5.23 22.10 16.52
N THR A 183 4.57 21.78 17.61
CA THR A 183 5.23 21.46 18.90
C THR A 183 6.01 20.16 18.80
N LEU A 184 5.42 19.11 18.23
CA LEU A 184 6.09 17.82 18.01
C LEU A 184 7.24 17.95 17.00
N LEU A 185 7.05 18.72 15.92
CA LEU A 185 8.10 19.00 14.93
C LEU A 185 9.31 19.69 15.57
N ASN A 186 9.09 20.65 16.45
CA ASN A 186 10.16 21.30 17.19
C ASN A 186 10.84 20.32 18.15
N ALA A 187 10.07 19.49 18.88
CA ALA A 187 10.64 18.47 19.76
C ALA A 187 11.53 17.46 19.00
N CYS A 188 11.15 17.06 17.79
CA CYS A 188 11.96 16.18 16.95
C CYS A 188 13.28 16.82 16.48
N ARG A 189 13.30 18.14 16.25
CA ARG A 189 14.52 18.87 15.88
C ARG A 189 15.57 18.97 16.98
N TRP A 190 15.15 18.88 18.24
CA TRP A 190 16.05 18.95 19.41
C TRP A 190 16.53 17.55 19.87
N ALA A 191 15.92 16.48 19.35
CA ALA A 191 16.27 15.10 19.70
C ALA A 191 17.24 14.44 18.69
N ALA A 192 17.57 15.12 17.58
CA ALA A 192 18.53 14.69 16.57
C ALA A 192 19.90 15.36 16.78
#